data_fbad7b6c17a51838402ffde7659d11b6
#
_entry.id   fbad7b6c17a51838402ffde7659d11b6
#
_cell.length_a   1.000
_cell.length_b   1.000
_cell.length_c   1.000
_cell.angle_alpha   90.00
_cell.angle_beta   90.00
_cell.angle_gamma   90.00
#
_symmetry.space_group_name_H-M   'P 1'
#
loop_
_entity.id
_entity.type
_entity.pdbx_description
1 polymer ?
#
loop_
_entity_poly.entity_id
_entity_poly.type
_entity_poly.pdbx_seq_one_letter_code
_entity_poly.pdbx_strand_id
1 'polypeptide(L)'
;MTLQPADDNNTTYQQFITNFCTHFMDSQKAQRARIELQTLKMTWPEIDEYISKFKSIAHKAGYNPADHNTMQQFLQGLPQSIGQKVLEDTTIETYDQMKKKAIKVTASQQIINALYRQPTRNAPL
;
A
#
# COMPACT_ATOMS: atom_id res chain seq x y z
N MET A 1 -6.16 -11.63 -54.69
CA MET A 1 -4.84 -11.95 -54.26
C MET A 1 -4.20 -10.89 -53.47
N THR A 2 -4.05 -9.74 -54.05
CA THR A 2 -3.36 -8.66 -53.39
C THR A 2 -4.09 -8.11 -52.21
N LEU A 3 -5.38 -8.38 -52.09
CA LEU A 3 -6.16 -7.89 -50.97
C LEU A 3 -5.77 -8.56 -49.67
N GLN A 4 -5.34 -9.81 -49.76
CA GLN A 4 -5.05 -10.56 -48.56
C GLN A 4 -3.88 -9.98 -47.76
N PRO A 5 -2.75 -9.64 -48.39
CA PRO A 5 -1.69 -8.98 -47.60
C PRO A 5 -2.12 -7.68 -46.98
N ALA A 6 -2.95 -6.93 -47.68
CA ALA A 6 -3.46 -5.67 -47.13
C ALA A 6 -4.36 -5.92 -45.91
N ASP A 7 -5.20 -6.97 -46.02
CA ASP A 7 -6.06 -7.33 -44.90
C ASP A 7 -5.24 -7.79 -43.72
N ASP A 8 -4.20 -8.58 -43.95
CA ASP A 8 -3.32 -9.04 -42.91
C ASP A 8 -2.63 -7.88 -42.20
N ASN A 9 -2.14 -6.91 -43.00
CA ASN A 9 -1.51 -5.73 -42.44
C ASN A 9 -2.48 -4.94 -41.58
N ASN A 10 -3.72 -4.82 -42.04
CA ASN A 10 -4.74 -4.08 -41.32
C ASN A 10 -5.05 -4.77 -39.97
N THR A 11 -5.18 -6.09 -40.01
CA THR A 11 -5.44 -6.85 -38.78
C THR A 11 -4.28 -6.71 -37.80
N THR A 12 -3.06 -6.80 -38.27
CA THR A 12 -1.87 -6.66 -37.46
C THR A 12 -1.79 -5.29 -36.82
N TYR A 13 -2.11 -4.26 -37.59
CA TYR A 13 -2.11 -2.88 -37.10
C TYR A 13 -3.14 -2.71 -35.98
N GLN A 14 -4.33 -3.24 -36.16
CA GLN A 14 -5.36 -3.15 -35.16
C GLN A 14 -4.97 -3.91 -33.88
N GLN A 15 -4.36 -5.08 -34.03
CA GLN A 15 -3.86 -5.83 -32.88
C GLN A 15 -2.79 -5.04 -32.14
N PHE A 16 -1.89 -4.40 -32.89
CA PHE A 16 -0.86 -3.57 -32.30
C PHE A 16 -1.47 -2.43 -31.48
N ILE A 17 -2.44 -1.75 -32.06
CA ILE A 17 -3.09 -0.62 -31.38
C ILE A 17 -3.81 -1.10 -30.12
N THR A 18 -4.52 -2.22 -30.21
CA THR A 18 -5.24 -2.76 -29.07
C THR A 18 -4.27 -3.14 -27.96
N ASN A 19 -3.18 -3.83 -28.30
CA ASN A 19 -2.18 -4.23 -27.31
C ASN A 19 -1.51 -3.01 -26.71
N PHE A 20 -1.18 -2.02 -27.53
CA PHE A 20 -0.56 -0.79 -27.04
C PHE A 20 -1.48 -0.09 -26.04
N CYS A 21 -2.75 0.06 -26.39
CA CYS A 21 -3.70 0.72 -25.50
C CYS A 21 -3.86 -0.05 -24.19
N THR A 22 -3.94 -1.38 -24.27
CA THR A 22 -4.08 -2.20 -23.07
C THR A 22 -2.87 -2.04 -22.16
N HIS A 23 -1.67 -2.15 -22.71
CA HIS A 23 -0.44 -1.99 -21.95
C HIS A 23 -0.30 -0.59 -21.38
N PHE A 24 -0.68 0.41 -22.17
CA PHE A 24 -0.62 1.80 -21.73
C PHE A 24 -1.58 2.04 -20.56
N MET A 25 -2.80 1.52 -20.65
CA MET A 25 -3.78 1.66 -19.57
C MET A 25 -3.33 0.94 -18.31
N ASP A 26 -2.78 -0.26 -18.46
CA ASP A 26 -2.26 -1.02 -17.31
C ASP A 26 -1.11 -0.28 -16.67
N SER A 27 -0.21 0.28 -17.47
CA SER A 27 0.93 1.04 -16.98
C SER A 27 0.47 2.27 -16.21
N GLN A 28 -0.55 2.96 -16.71
CA GLN A 28 -1.09 4.13 -16.01
C GLN A 28 -1.78 3.76 -14.72
N LYS A 29 -2.50 2.65 -14.70
CA LYS A 29 -3.12 2.17 -13.48
C LYS A 29 -2.07 1.88 -12.42
N ALA A 30 -1.00 1.19 -12.82
CA ALA A 30 0.09 0.87 -11.91
C ALA A 30 0.76 2.14 -11.40
N GLN A 31 0.97 3.11 -12.26
CA GLN A 31 1.60 4.36 -11.86
C GLN A 31 0.72 5.16 -10.92
N ARG A 32 -0.57 5.22 -11.18
CA ARG A 32 -1.52 5.86 -10.26
C ARG A 32 -1.50 5.18 -8.91
N ALA A 33 -1.48 3.84 -8.91
CA ALA A 33 -1.45 3.08 -7.67
C ALA A 33 -0.17 3.36 -6.90
N ARG A 34 0.96 3.53 -7.57
CA ARG A 34 2.21 3.90 -6.90
C ARG A 34 2.12 5.26 -6.24
N ILE A 35 1.51 6.22 -6.91
CA ILE A 35 1.31 7.55 -6.35
C ILE A 35 0.37 7.48 -5.16
N GLU A 36 -0.74 6.74 -5.28
CA GLU A 36 -1.65 6.54 -4.18
C GLU A 36 -0.95 5.91 -2.98
N LEU A 37 -0.09 4.94 -3.24
CA LEU A 37 0.64 4.25 -2.19
C LEU A 37 1.56 5.21 -1.44
N GLN A 38 2.22 6.10 -2.17
CA GLN A 38 3.11 7.08 -1.56
C GLN A 38 2.37 8.08 -0.69
N THR A 39 1.12 8.36 -1.03
CA THR A 39 0.31 9.33 -0.28
C THR A 39 -0.63 8.67 0.71
N LEU A 40 -0.71 7.34 0.68
CA LEU A 40 -1.59 6.61 1.59
C LEU A 40 -1.11 6.76 3.01
N LYS A 41 -1.98 7.23 3.88
CA LYS A 41 -1.68 7.39 5.30
C LYS A 41 -2.73 6.68 6.12
N MET A 42 -2.29 6.12 7.23
CA MET A 42 -3.21 5.50 8.17
C MET A 42 -4.00 6.59 8.89
N THR A 43 -5.32 6.40 8.96
CA THR A 43 -6.17 7.23 9.78
C THR A 43 -6.24 6.58 11.15
N TRP A 44 -5.75 7.27 12.16
CA TRP A 44 -5.72 6.73 13.52
C TRP A 44 -7.12 6.51 14.04
N PRO A 45 -7.45 5.39 14.64
CA PRO A 45 -6.62 4.20 14.87
C PRO A 45 -6.93 3.05 13.90
N GLU A 46 -7.31 3.35 12.68
CA GLU A 46 -7.84 2.40 11.71
C GLU A 46 -6.72 1.64 10.99
N ILE A 47 -5.98 0.84 11.76
CA ILE A 47 -4.87 0.07 11.21
C ILE A 47 -5.35 -1.00 10.23
N ASP A 48 -6.47 -1.66 10.53
CA ASP A 48 -6.98 -2.72 9.66
C ASP A 48 -7.38 -2.18 8.30
N GLU A 49 -8.02 -1.02 8.29
CA GLU A 49 -8.39 -0.35 7.05
C GLU A 49 -7.15 0.04 6.25
N TYR A 50 -6.13 0.56 6.92
CA TYR A 50 -4.89 0.91 6.27
C TYR A 50 -4.23 -0.31 5.63
N ILE A 51 -4.18 -1.43 6.35
CA ILE A 51 -3.59 -2.66 5.84
C ILE A 51 -4.33 -3.15 4.60
N SER A 52 -5.66 -3.12 4.64
CA SER A 52 -6.47 -3.56 3.50
C SER A 52 -6.25 -2.67 2.29
N LYS A 53 -6.25 -1.36 2.48
CA LYS A 53 -6.02 -0.41 1.40
C LYS A 53 -4.60 -0.55 0.85
N PHE A 54 -3.62 -0.67 1.74
CA PHE A 54 -2.24 -0.83 1.31
C PHE A 54 -2.08 -2.09 0.46
N LYS A 55 -2.64 -3.21 0.91
CA LYS A 55 -2.54 -4.46 0.18
C LYS A 55 -3.14 -4.32 -1.22
N SER A 56 -4.32 -3.72 -1.30
CA SER A 56 -5.01 -3.56 -2.59
C SER A 56 -4.22 -2.64 -3.53
N ILE A 57 -3.77 -1.51 -3.02
CA ILE A 57 -3.06 -0.53 -3.84
C ILE A 57 -1.68 -1.07 -4.24
N ALA A 58 -0.98 -1.73 -3.32
CA ALA A 58 0.32 -2.32 -3.63
C ALA A 58 0.21 -3.38 -4.71
N HIS A 59 -0.85 -4.17 -4.68
CA HIS A 59 -1.10 -5.16 -5.72
C HIS A 59 -1.29 -4.49 -7.08
N LYS A 60 -2.09 -3.43 -7.13
CA LYS A 60 -2.32 -2.69 -8.37
C LYS A 60 -1.04 -2.03 -8.88
N ALA A 61 -0.19 -1.59 -7.95
CA ALA A 61 1.08 -0.95 -8.31
C ALA A 61 2.14 -1.95 -8.76
N GLY A 62 1.89 -3.25 -8.59
CA GLY A 62 2.84 -4.27 -8.96
C GLY A 62 3.93 -4.50 -7.93
N TYR A 63 3.73 -4.04 -6.71
CA TYR A 63 4.72 -4.25 -5.64
C TYR A 63 4.56 -5.63 -5.03
N ASN A 64 5.70 -6.26 -4.76
CA ASN A 64 5.76 -7.55 -4.10
C ASN A 64 5.87 -7.32 -2.58
N PRO A 65 4.98 -7.95 -1.78
CA PRO A 65 5.08 -7.79 -0.32
C PRO A 65 6.41 -8.23 0.27
N ALA A 66 7.16 -9.08 -0.44
CA ALA A 66 8.46 -9.52 0.03
C ALA A 66 9.56 -8.49 -0.20
N ASP A 67 9.31 -7.46 -0.98
CA ASP A 67 10.29 -6.44 -1.29
C ASP A 67 10.47 -5.46 -0.15
N HIS A 68 11.73 -5.06 0.08
CA HIS A 68 12.03 -4.05 1.08
C HIS A 68 11.38 -2.71 0.75
N ASN A 69 11.26 -2.37 -0.53
CA ASN A 69 10.59 -1.14 -0.95
C ASN A 69 9.14 -1.14 -0.51
N THR A 70 8.46 -2.28 -0.64
CA THR A 70 7.07 -2.39 -0.22
C THR A 70 6.95 -2.20 1.28
N MET A 71 7.84 -2.81 2.05
CA MET A 71 7.87 -2.67 3.50
C MET A 71 8.12 -1.22 3.90
N GLN A 72 9.02 -0.56 3.21
CA GLN A 72 9.34 0.84 3.47
C GLN A 72 8.13 1.74 3.20
N GLN A 73 7.42 1.49 2.11
CA GLN A 73 6.21 2.23 1.79
C GLN A 73 5.15 2.04 2.87
N PHE A 74 5.01 0.82 3.38
CA PHE A 74 4.07 0.53 4.44
C PHE A 74 4.38 1.35 5.69
N LEU A 75 5.65 1.39 6.07
CA LEU A 75 6.10 2.15 7.23
C LEU A 75 5.85 3.64 7.08
N GLN A 76 6.06 4.16 5.87
CA GLN A 76 5.88 5.59 5.62
C GLN A 76 4.45 6.05 5.83
N GLY A 77 3.48 5.16 5.61
CA GLY A 77 2.07 5.50 5.80
C GLY A 77 1.60 5.39 7.24
N LEU A 78 2.40 4.80 8.13
CA LEU A 78 2.05 4.67 9.54
C LEU A 78 2.36 5.96 10.29
N PRO A 79 1.59 6.28 11.36
CA PRO A 79 1.97 7.38 12.23
C PRO A 79 3.36 7.17 12.78
N GLN A 80 4.06 8.25 13.04
CA GLN A 80 5.45 8.19 13.48
C GLN A 80 5.63 7.32 14.73
N SER A 81 4.73 7.45 15.69
CA SER A 81 4.82 6.69 16.93
C SER A 81 4.73 5.19 16.69
N ILE A 82 3.89 4.77 15.75
CA ILE A 82 3.75 3.36 15.42
C ILE A 82 4.91 2.89 14.57
N GLY A 83 5.28 3.65 13.56
CA GLY A 83 6.39 3.32 12.68
C GLY A 83 7.70 3.16 13.43
N GLN A 84 7.97 4.03 14.40
CA GLN A 84 9.17 3.93 15.20
C GLN A 84 9.22 2.64 16.01
N LYS A 85 8.10 2.27 16.62
CA LYS A 85 8.06 1.05 17.42
C LYS A 85 8.19 -0.20 16.56
N VAL A 86 7.65 -0.18 15.35
CA VAL A 86 7.85 -1.27 14.41
C VAL A 86 9.31 -1.37 14.01
N LEU A 87 9.95 -0.24 13.73
CA LEU A 87 11.37 -0.20 13.34
C LEU A 87 12.30 -0.62 14.47
N GLU A 88 11.92 -0.41 15.71
CA GLU A 88 12.71 -0.81 16.85
C GLU A 88 12.81 -2.33 17.00
N ASP A 89 11.87 -3.06 16.41
CA ASP A 89 11.87 -4.51 16.47
C ASP A 89 12.78 -5.07 15.38
N THR A 90 13.99 -5.46 15.77
CA THR A 90 14.98 -5.95 14.82
C THR A 90 14.72 -7.38 14.37
N THR A 91 13.70 -8.04 14.92
CA THR A 91 13.36 -9.40 14.50
C THR A 91 12.44 -9.44 13.29
N ILE A 92 11.95 -8.28 12.85
CA ILE A 92 11.03 -8.21 11.71
C ILE A 92 11.84 -8.33 10.43
N GLU A 93 11.54 -9.36 9.65
CA GLU A 93 12.20 -9.61 8.38
C GLU A 93 11.20 -9.66 7.22
N THR A 94 9.92 -9.90 7.48
CA THR A 94 8.92 -10.05 6.45
C THR A 94 7.80 -9.04 6.62
N TYR A 95 7.09 -8.78 5.52
CA TYR A 95 5.93 -7.89 5.56
C TYR A 95 4.86 -8.40 6.53
N ASP A 96 4.67 -9.72 6.56
CA ASP A 96 3.66 -10.30 7.45
C ASP A 96 3.98 -10.01 8.91
N GLN A 97 5.25 -10.15 9.30
CA GLN A 97 5.69 -9.83 10.65
C GLN A 97 5.51 -8.34 10.95
N MET A 98 5.84 -7.51 9.99
CA MET A 98 5.69 -6.06 10.13
C MET A 98 4.22 -5.67 10.33
N LYS A 99 3.34 -6.28 9.53
CA LYS A 99 1.91 -6.04 9.63
C LYS A 99 1.38 -6.42 11.01
N LYS A 100 1.74 -7.58 11.49
CA LYS A 100 1.33 -8.07 12.82
C LYS A 100 1.84 -7.15 13.92
N LYS A 101 3.08 -6.72 13.81
CA LYS A 101 3.66 -5.82 14.79
C LYS A 101 2.93 -4.49 14.80
N ALA A 102 2.61 -3.95 13.63
CA ALA A 102 1.89 -2.69 13.54
C ALA A 102 0.51 -2.78 14.20
N ILE A 103 -0.20 -3.89 14.01
CA ILE A 103 -1.49 -4.10 14.64
C ILE A 103 -1.33 -4.11 16.16
N LYS A 104 -0.34 -4.84 16.63
CA LYS A 104 -0.09 -4.98 18.07
C LYS A 104 0.28 -3.64 18.70
N VAL A 105 1.15 -2.89 18.04
CA VAL A 105 1.56 -1.58 18.54
C VAL A 105 0.38 -0.62 18.56
N THR A 106 -0.46 -0.65 17.54
CA THR A 106 -1.63 0.21 17.47
C THR A 106 -2.59 -0.09 18.62
N ALA A 107 -2.85 -1.36 18.88
CA ALA A 107 -3.72 -1.76 19.98
C ALA A 107 -3.15 -1.32 21.33
N SER A 108 -1.84 -1.50 21.53
CA SER A 108 -1.18 -1.07 22.75
C SER A 108 -1.26 0.44 22.93
N GLN A 109 -1.08 1.18 21.86
CA GLN A 109 -1.13 2.64 21.93
C GLN A 109 -2.53 3.14 22.24
N GLN A 110 -3.55 2.47 21.72
CA GLN A 110 -4.94 2.80 22.06
C GLN A 110 -5.20 2.64 23.54
N ILE A 111 -4.70 1.55 24.11
CA ILE A 111 -4.87 1.29 25.55
C ILE A 111 -4.16 2.37 26.35
N ILE A 112 -2.93 2.68 25.98
CA ILE A 112 -2.15 3.70 26.69
C ILE A 112 -2.85 5.05 26.62
N ASN A 113 -3.33 5.42 25.44
CA ASN A 113 -4.02 6.69 25.28
C ASN A 113 -5.29 6.78 26.13
N ALA A 114 -6.04 5.69 26.19
CA ALA A 114 -7.24 5.64 26.99
C ALA A 114 -6.92 5.77 28.47
N LEU A 115 -5.87 5.10 28.94
CA LEU A 115 -5.48 5.15 30.33
C LEU A 115 -5.03 6.54 30.76
N TYR A 116 -4.20 7.19 29.95
CA TYR A 116 -3.68 8.50 30.31
C TYR A 116 -4.71 9.60 30.11
N ARG A 117 -5.67 9.39 29.23
CA ARG A 117 -6.72 10.38 29.04
C ARG A 117 -7.61 10.50 30.26
N GLN A 118 -7.95 9.38 30.89
CA GLN A 118 -8.83 9.40 32.05
C GLN A 118 -8.20 10.10 33.26
N PRO A 119 -6.97 9.77 33.65
CA PRO A 119 -6.34 10.49 34.76
C PRO A 119 -6.23 11.98 34.50
N THR A 120 -5.97 12.37 33.27
CA THR A 120 -5.86 13.77 32.91
C THR A 120 -7.19 14.51 33.13
N ARG A 121 -8.30 13.87 32.82
CA ARG A 121 -9.59 14.47 33.05
C ARG A 121 -9.85 14.73 34.52
N ASN A 122 -9.43 13.81 35.35
CA ASN A 122 -9.69 13.89 36.77
C ASN A 122 -8.64 14.73 37.47
N ALA A 123 -7.57 15.07 36.80
CA ALA A 123 -6.47 15.81 37.40
C ALA A 123 -6.85 17.16 38.01
N PRO A 124 -7.85 17.89 37.46
CA PRO A 124 -8.18 19.21 38.02
C PRO A 124 -8.64 19.22 39.47
N LEU A 125 -8.85 18.08 39.98
CA LEU A 125 -9.19 18.03 41.38
C LEU A 125 -8.07 18.57 42.25
#